data_46c9713ec75b3d2dbc16462edc36a1ae
#
_entry.id   46c9713ec75b3d2dbc16462edc36a1ae
#
_cell.length_a   1.000
_cell.length_b   1.000
_cell.length_c   1.000
_cell.angle_alpha   90.00
_cell.angle_beta   90.00
_cell.angle_gamma   90.00
#
_symmetry.space_group_name_H-M   'P 1'
#
loop_
_entity.id
_entity.type
_entity.pdbx_description
1 polymer ?
#
loop_
_entity_poly.entity_id
_entity_poly.type
_entity_poly.pdbx_seq_one_letter_code
_entity_poly.pdbx_strand_id
1 'polypeptide(L)'
;MDSVTAERIQTLLPHLNERQKRLFLGIEAKGLGYGGVKEIHELTGVSKTTIIQGKKDITKKPNIAPGRTRKNGGGRKPTSNKYSSIKEKIQKIIENETYGDPEKTLTWTTKSLRNIQDTLQSQNITISYVTIGNLLKEMEYSLQLNQKKLQIGPPHPDRDGQFQFINNKSSYLIKQGTPVISVDTKKKELVGNFKNGGAEYCKKKKPMWVFDHDFLLKELGKVAPYGVYDIGSNEGFVNLGLSHDTAEFAVESILRWWQTLGRNAYPAASKLYIVSDCGGSNGSRNRLWKKQLQEFANITGLEVHVSHLPPGTSKWNKIEHRMFCYISKNWRGRPLVSVEVVVNLISGTSTKSGLKIVCVKDDNVYVLGQKVTDEEMVAINISRDEFHGDWNYKISPKELQVII
;
A
#
# COMPACT_ATOMS: atom_id res chain seq x y z
N MET A 1 2.35 -32.45 -58.44
CA MET A 1 1.98 -32.65 -57.03
C MET A 1 0.61 -33.31 -56.99
N ASP A 2 0.43 -34.33 -56.14
CA ASP A 2 -0.89 -34.98 -55.98
C ASP A 2 -1.85 -34.08 -55.14
N SER A 3 -3.15 -34.37 -55.28
CA SER A 3 -4.20 -33.60 -54.64
C SER A 3 -4.12 -33.63 -53.11
N VAL A 4 -3.70 -34.76 -52.52
CA VAL A 4 -3.60 -34.92 -51.07
C VAL A 4 -2.49 -34.04 -50.47
N THR A 5 -1.35 -33.94 -51.16
CA THR A 5 -0.24 -33.08 -50.77
C THR A 5 -0.61 -31.61 -50.91
N ALA A 6 -1.35 -31.23 -51.95
CA ALA A 6 -1.83 -29.87 -52.14
C ALA A 6 -2.80 -29.45 -51.03
N GLU A 7 -3.78 -30.29 -50.71
CA GLU A 7 -4.75 -30.06 -49.64
C GLU A 7 -4.07 -29.92 -48.24
N ARG A 8 -3.12 -30.83 -47.93
CA ARG A 8 -2.32 -30.77 -46.71
C ARG A 8 -1.56 -29.45 -46.58
N ILE A 9 -0.94 -28.99 -47.65
CA ILE A 9 -0.21 -27.74 -47.64
C ILE A 9 -1.15 -26.55 -47.41
N GLN A 10 -2.26 -26.48 -48.12
CA GLN A 10 -3.22 -25.40 -48.03
C GLN A 10 -3.87 -25.33 -46.64
N THR A 11 -4.19 -26.48 -46.05
CA THR A 11 -4.80 -26.58 -44.73
C THR A 11 -3.87 -26.15 -43.59
N LEU A 12 -2.61 -26.61 -43.63
CA LEU A 12 -1.68 -26.34 -42.52
C LEU A 12 -1.00 -24.96 -42.60
N LEU A 13 -0.77 -24.45 -43.82
CA LEU A 13 0.02 -23.23 -44.03
C LEU A 13 -0.51 -22.00 -43.24
N PRO A 14 -1.80 -21.74 -43.13
CA PRO A 14 -2.33 -20.60 -42.36
C PRO A 14 -1.98 -20.67 -40.87
N HIS A 15 -1.87 -21.85 -40.29
CA HIS A 15 -1.66 -22.10 -38.87
C HIS A 15 -0.19 -22.09 -38.41
N LEU A 16 0.75 -22.03 -39.35
CA LEU A 16 2.17 -22.09 -39.06
C LEU A 16 2.80 -20.71 -38.94
N ASN A 17 3.75 -20.56 -37.99
CA ASN A 17 4.57 -19.34 -37.90
C ASN A 17 5.64 -19.29 -39.02
N GLU A 18 6.33 -18.14 -39.18
CA GLU A 18 7.32 -17.90 -40.24
C GLU A 18 8.36 -19.03 -40.38
N ARG A 19 8.90 -19.52 -39.27
CA ARG A 19 9.88 -20.60 -39.24
C ARG A 19 9.27 -21.94 -39.63
N GLN A 20 8.11 -22.25 -39.04
CA GLN A 20 7.38 -23.48 -39.31
C GLN A 20 6.96 -23.55 -40.79
N LYS A 21 6.40 -22.46 -41.34
CA LYS A 21 6.08 -22.34 -42.78
C LYS A 21 7.29 -22.67 -43.66
N ARG A 22 8.43 -22.03 -43.37
CA ARG A 22 9.64 -22.20 -44.12
C ARG A 22 10.18 -23.65 -44.10
N LEU A 23 10.20 -24.27 -42.91
CA LEU A 23 10.63 -25.66 -42.74
C LEU A 23 9.65 -26.62 -43.39
N PHE A 24 8.34 -26.44 -43.16
CA PHE A 24 7.30 -27.30 -43.74
C PHE A 24 7.35 -27.28 -45.28
N LEU A 25 7.31 -26.11 -45.89
CA LEU A 25 7.41 -25.99 -47.35
C LEU A 25 8.74 -26.49 -47.88
N GLY A 26 9.82 -26.39 -47.12
CA GLY A 26 11.12 -26.96 -47.46
C GLY A 26 11.12 -28.50 -47.46
N ILE A 27 10.41 -29.13 -46.50
CA ILE A 27 10.21 -30.59 -46.42
C ILE A 27 9.41 -31.05 -47.62
N GLU A 28 8.27 -30.42 -47.89
CA GLU A 28 7.41 -30.79 -49.02
C GLU A 28 8.13 -30.62 -50.35
N ALA A 29 8.87 -29.51 -50.54
CA ALA A 29 9.68 -29.28 -51.75
C ALA A 29 10.81 -30.29 -51.92
N LYS A 30 11.32 -30.84 -50.81
CA LYS A 30 12.35 -31.92 -50.88
C LYS A 30 11.71 -33.26 -51.27
N GLY A 31 10.52 -33.55 -50.76
CA GLY A 31 9.76 -34.76 -51.09
C GLY A 31 9.32 -34.83 -52.53
N LEU A 32 8.90 -33.71 -53.13
CA LEU A 32 8.50 -33.60 -54.55
C LEU A 32 9.69 -33.70 -55.53
N GLY A 33 10.93 -33.58 -55.07
CA GLY A 33 12.12 -33.74 -55.91
C GLY A 33 12.34 -32.57 -56.87
N TYR A 34 12.62 -32.93 -58.14
CA TYR A 34 12.87 -31.96 -59.24
C TYR A 34 11.56 -31.21 -59.55
N GLY A 35 11.63 -29.87 -59.56
CA GLY A 35 10.45 -29.05 -59.84
C GLY A 35 9.63 -28.67 -58.59
N GLY A 36 9.76 -29.39 -57.45
CA GLY A 36 8.92 -29.19 -56.24
C GLY A 36 8.95 -27.78 -55.68
N VAL A 37 10.03 -27.02 -55.77
CA VAL A 37 10.08 -25.60 -55.39
C VAL A 37 9.15 -24.74 -56.25
N LYS A 38 9.07 -25.03 -57.55
CA LYS A 38 8.21 -24.32 -58.51
C LYS A 38 6.74 -24.61 -58.20
N GLU A 39 6.39 -25.88 -58.04
CA GLU A 39 5.02 -26.33 -57.76
C GLU A 39 4.49 -25.75 -56.45
N ILE A 40 5.29 -25.76 -55.37
CA ILE A 40 4.88 -25.18 -54.09
C ILE A 40 4.77 -23.64 -54.16
N HIS A 41 5.65 -22.99 -54.91
CA HIS A 41 5.52 -21.56 -55.16
C HIS A 41 4.21 -21.20 -55.87
N GLU A 42 3.86 -21.93 -56.89
CA GLU A 42 2.63 -21.74 -57.68
C GLU A 42 1.39 -22.03 -56.84
N LEU A 43 1.43 -23.05 -55.97
CA LEU A 43 0.32 -23.40 -55.08
C LEU A 43 0.11 -22.38 -53.95
N THR A 44 1.20 -21.86 -53.33
CA THR A 44 1.12 -21.13 -52.06
C THR A 44 1.41 -19.63 -52.16
N GLY A 45 1.94 -19.16 -53.28
CA GLY A 45 2.43 -17.79 -53.46
C GLY A 45 3.70 -17.45 -52.66
N VAL A 46 4.25 -18.39 -51.87
CA VAL A 46 5.45 -18.17 -51.08
C VAL A 46 6.67 -18.11 -51.97
N SER A 47 7.54 -17.12 -51.73
CA SER A 47 8.72 -16.93 -52.63
C SER A 47 9.61 -18.15 -52.71
N LYS A 48 10.13 -18.45 -53.92
CA LYS A 48 11.09 -19.54 -54.19
C LYS A 48 12.28 -19.49 -53.24
N THR A 49 12.78 -18.28 -52.94
CA THR A 49 13.91 -18.09 -52.01
C THR A 49 13.58 -18.58 -50.58
N THR A 50 12.36 -18.35 -50.09
CA THR A 50 11.92 -18.84 -48.78
C THR A 50 11.85 -20.37 -48.76
N ILE A 51 11.31 -20.99 -49.78
CA ILE A 51 11.21 -22.46 -49.91
C ILE A 51 12.60 -23.10 -50.03
N ILE A 52 13.49 -22.52 -50.82
CA ILE A 52 14.90 -22.98 -50.94
C ILE A 52 15.63 -22.83 -49.61
N GLN A 53 15.40 -21.73 -48.89
CA GLN A 53 15.98 -21.54 -47.56
C GLN A 53 15.46 -22.59 -46.58
N GLY A 54 14.18 -22.98 -46.67
CA GLY A 54 13.61 -24.07 -45.90
C GLY A 54 14.32 -25.41 -46.16
N LYS A 55 14.58 -25.77 -47.44
CA LYS A 55 15.37 -26.96 -47.80
C LYS A 55 16.78 -26.92 -47.20
N LYS A 56 17.45 -25.76 -47.21
CA LYS A 56 18.77 -25.56 -46.57
C LYS A 56 18.72 -25.69 -45.05
N ASP A 57 17.67 -25.12 -44.39
CA ASP A 57 17.52 -25.14 -42.93
C ASP A 57 17.29 -26.58 -42.43
N ILE A 58 16.61 -27.44 -43.19
CA ILE A 58 16.42 -28.87 -42.85
C ILE A 58 17.75 -29.61 -42.87
N THR A 59 18.57 -29.35 -43.87
CA THR A 59 19.87 -30.04 -44.04
C THR A 59 20.91 -29.53 -43.04
N LYS A 60 20.97 -28.20 -42.83
CA LYS A 60 21.98 -27.57 -41.97
C LYS A 60 21.59 -27.51 -40.46
N LYS A 61 20.33 -27.82 -40.10
CA LYS A 61 19.80 -27.79 -38.75
C LYS A 61 20.31 -26.58 -37.93
N PRO A 62 19.99 -25.36 -38.35
CA PRO A 62 20.50 -24.18 -37.65
C PRO A 62 20.08 -24.20 -36.15
N ASN A 63 21.03 -23.90 -35.27
CA ASN A 63 20.79 -23.87 -33.84
C ASN A 63 19.89 -22.68 -33.49
N ILE A 64 18.58 -22.94 -33.42
CA ILE A 64 17.56 -21.98 -33.01
C ILE A 64 16.78 -22.64 -31.91
N ALA A 65 16.79 -22.03 -30.72
CA ALA A 65 16.09 -22.56 -29.54
C ALA A 65 14.58 -22.84 -29.81
N PRO A 66 13.99 -23.86 -29.17
CA PRO A 66 12.55 -24.13 -29.26
C PRO A 66 11.74 -22.87 -28.97
N GLY A 67 10.65 -22.67 -29.71
CA GLY A 67 9.78 -21.47 -29.56
C GLY A 67 10.28 -20.19 -30.26
N ARG A 68 11.54 -20.13 -30.73
CA ARG A 68 12.04 -18.98 -31.51
C ARG A 68 11.86 -19.17 -33.00
N THR A 69 11.48 -18.07 -33.68
CA THR A 69 11.32 -18.06 -35.15
C THR A 69 12.60 -17.67 -35.88
N ARG A 70 13.53 -16.96 -35.24
CA ARG A 70 14.78 -16.42 -35.87
C ARG A 70 16.01 -16.75 -35.02
N LYS A 71 17.18 -16.77 -35.67
CA LYS A 71 18.48 -16.88 -35.00
C LYS A 71 18.72 -15.73 -34.01
N ASN A 72 19.61 -15.94 -33.06
CA ASN A 72 20.09 -14.85 -32.19
C ASN A 72 20.65 -13.71 -33.06
N GLY A 73 20.24 -12.45 -32.75
CA GLY A 73 20.58 -11.27 -33.54
C GLY A 73 19.74 -11.08 -34.82
N GLY A 74 18.86 -12.04 -35.17
CA GLY A 74 17.89 -11.90 -36.27
C GLY A 74 16.66 -11.12 -35.79
N GLY A 75 16.37 -9.99 -36.40
CA GLY A 75 15.26 -9.11 -36.09
C GLY A 75 15.63 -7.65 -36.22
N ARG A 76 14.73 -6.76 -35.77
CA ARG A 76 15.01 -5.32 -35.74
C ARG A 76 16.13 -5.06 -34.69
N LYS A 77 17.22 -4.41 -35.14
CA LYS A 77 18.33 -4.06 -34.25
C LYS A 77 17.82 -3.15 -33.08
N PRO A 78 18.34 -3.36 -31.88
CA PRO A 78 18.02 -2.47 -30.74
C PRO A 78 18.31 -1.02 -31.09
N THR A 79 17.54 -0.10 -30.51
CA THR A 79 17.70 1.36 -30.73
C THR A 79 19.05 1.86 -30.28
N SER A 80 19.64 1.25 -29.25
CA SER A 80 21.02 1.49 -28.79
C SER A 80 22.07 1.24 -29.86
N ASN A 81 21.85 0.27 -30.79
CA ASN A 81 22.73 0.00 -31.92
C ASN A 81 22.57 1.01 -33.06
N LYS A 82 21.40 1.67 -33.16
CA LYS A 82 21.14 2.73 -34.13
C LYS A 82 21.68 4.09 -33.66
N TYR A 83 21.63 4.33 -32.36
CA TYR A 83 22.07 5.56 -31.73
C TYR A 83 22.95 5.22 -30.53
N SER A 84 24.26 5.12 -30.71
CA SER A 84 25.25 4.66 -29.72
C SER A 84 25.23 5.50 -28.43
N SER A 85 24.97 6.82 -28.55
CA SER A 85 24.97 7.77 -27.44
C SER A 85 23.54 8.06 -26.90
N ILE A 86 22.54 7.23 -27.18
CA ILE A 86 21.14 7.54 -26.86
C ILE A 86 20.90 7.66 -25.36
N LYS A 87 21.53 6.80 -24.56
CA LYS A 87 21.40 6.85 -23.08
C LYS A 87 21.96 8.14 -22.53
N GLU A 88 23.13 8.56 -22.97
CA GLU A 88 23.78 9.82 -22.58
C GLU A 88 22.92 11.04 -22.96
N LYS A 89 22.33 11.02 -24.16
CA LYS A 89 21.41 12.10 -24.59
C LYS A 89 20.15 12.17 -23.75
N ILE A 90 19.53 11.01 -23.42
CA ILE A 90 18.39 10.95 -22.52
C ILE A 90 18.79 11.48 -21.15
N GLN A 91 19.95 11.09 -20.65
CA GLN A 91 20.47 11.56 -19.35
C GLN A 91 20.64 13.06 -19.33
N LYS A 92 21.28 13.67 -20.34
CA LYS A 92 21.42 15.14 -20.45
C LYS A 92 20.09 15.87 -20.51
N ILE A 93 19.08 15.31 -21.20
CA ILE A 93 17.73 15.89 -21.24
C ILE A 93 17.08 15.85 -19.86
N ILE A 94 17.33 14.81 -19.08
CA ILE A 94 16.80 14.64 -17.75
C ILE A 94 17.54 15.52 -16.76
N GLU A 95 18.86 15.63 -16.83
CA GLU A 95 19.72 16.43 -15.92
C GLU A 95 19.30 17.90 -15.87
N ASN A 96 18.91 18.48 -17.00
CA ASN A 96 18.43 19.87 -17.06
C ASN A 96 17.10 20.11 -16.33
N GLU A 97 16.34 19.05 -16.06
CA GLU A 97 15.03 19.07 -15.38
C GLU A 97 15.03 18.12 -14.17
N THR A 98 16.23 17.81 -13.68
CA THR A 98 16.41 16.93 -12.54
C THR A 98 16.59 17.77 -11.30
N TYR A 99 15.75 17.51 -10.31
CA TYR A 99 15.85 18.10 -8.99
C TYR A 99 16.50 17.07 -8.07
N GLY A 100 17.43 17.52 -7.25
CA GLY A 100 18.12 16.69 -6.26
C GLY A 100 18.14 17.36 -4.91
N ASP A 101 18.18 16.57 -3.86
CA ASP A 101 18.55 17.05 -2.52
C ASP A 101 20.04 17.41 -2.58
N PRO A 102 20.46 18.67 -2.30
CA PRO A 102 21.85 19.07 -2.33
C PRO A 102 22.74 18.27 -1.36
N GLU A 103 22.14 17.60 -0.38
CA GLU A 103 22.85 16.75 0.60
C GLU A 103 22.82 15.26 0.28
N LYS A 104 22.10 14.82 -0.77
CA LYS A 104 21.92 13.40 -1.12
C LYS A 104 21.80 13.16 -2.62
N THR A 105 22.26 11.98 -3.06
CA THR A 105 22.22 11.52 -4.46
C THR A 105 20.83 11.14 -4.99
N LEU A 106 19.76 11.59 -4.37
CA LEU A 106 18.40 11.35 -4.84
C LEU A 106 18.05 12.36 -5.94
N THR A 107 17.93 11.88 -7.17
CA THR A 107 17.56 12.68 -8.33
C THR A 107 16.21 12.23 -8.90
N TRP A 108 15.37 13.17 -9.33
CA TRP A 108 14.10 12.89 -10.01
C TRP A 108 13.87 13.89 -11.14
N THR A 109 13.10 13.51 -12.12
CA THR A 109 12.70 14.40 -13.22
C THR A 109 11.19 14.53 -13.32
N THR A 110 10.73 15.74 -13.61
CA THR A 110 9.32 16.03 -13.91
C THR A 110 8.99 15.81 -15.38
N LYS A 111 9.98 15.55 -16.23
CA LYS A 111 9.78 15.41 -17.67
C LYS A 111 9.05 14.11 -18.02
N SER A 112 7.94 14.22 -18.75
CA SER A 112 7.21 13.05 -19.22
C SER A 112 7.96 12.31 -20.34
N LEU A 113 7.70 11.01 -20.52
CA LEU A 113 8.29 10.24 -21.63
C LEU A 113 8.01 10.83 -23.02
N ARG A 114 6.86 11.49 -23.18
CA ARG A 114 6.50 12.19 -24.44
C ARG A 114 7.32 13.45 -24.61
N ASN A 115 7.48 14.24 -23.57
CA ASN A 115 8.34 15.44 -23.64
C ASN A 115 9.80 15.08 -23.95
N ILE A 116 10.31 13.96 -23.41
CA ILE A 116 11.63 13.44 -23.77
C ILE A 116 11.66 13.01 -25.25
N GLN A 117 10.60 12.37 -25.73
CA GLN A 117 10.48 11.99 -27.16
C GLN A 117 10.52 13.22 -28.06
N ASP A 118 9.72 14.26 -27.74
CA ASP A 118 9.63 15.49 -28.52
C ASP A 118 10.99 16.22 -28.56
N THR A 119 11.68 16.28 -27.41
CA THR A 119 13.03 16.84 -27.32
C THR A 119 14.05 16.06 -28.15
N LEU A 120 13.97 14.75 -28.17
CA LEU A 120 14.84 13.91 -29.02
C LEU A 120 14.51 14.07 -30.51
N GLN A 121 13.23 14.22 -30.83
CA GLN A 121 12.78 14.44 -32.22
C GLN A 121 13.28 15.78 -32.78
N SER A 122 13.31 16.85 -31.97
CA SER A 122 13.92 18.13 -32.36
C SER A 122 15.44 18.01 -32.62
N GLN A 123 16.08 16.98 -32.09
CA GLN A 123 17.48 16.62 -32.33
C GLN A 123 17.65 15.58 -33.47
N ASN A 124 16.64 15.40 -34.34
CA ASN A 124 16.61 14.42 -35.42
C ASN A 124 16.74 12.95 -34.97
N ILE A 125 16.31 12.63 -33.74
CA ILE A 125 16.33 11.27 -33.20
C ILE A 125 14.88 10.79 -33.04
N THR A 126 14.46 9.89 -33.92
CA THR A 126 13.10 9.32 -33.88
C THR A 126 13.05 8.04 -33.06
N ILE A 127 12.49 8.14 -31.86
CA ILE A 127 12.34 7.02 -30.91
C ILE A 127 10.93 7.08 -30.31
N SER A 128 10.30 5.92 -30.08
CA SER A 128 9.01 5.90 -29.40
C SER A 128 9.18 6.12 -27.88
N TYR A 129 8.18 6.75 -27.25
CA TYR A 129 8.14 6.92 -25.78
C TYR A 129 8.22 5.59 -25.02
N VAL A 130 7.71 4.49 -25.61
CA VAL A 130 7.84 3.14 -25.04
C VAL A 130 9.31 2.70 -25.00
N THR A 131 10.06 2.95 -26.09
CA THR A 131 11.49 2.65 -26.14
C THR A 131 12.27 3.49 -25.13
N ILE A 132 11.92 4.77 -24.97
CA ILE A 132 12.51 5.66 -23.95
C ILE A 132 12.24 5.10 -22.53
N GLY A 133 11.02 4.66 -22.23
CA GLY A 133 10.69 4.03 -20.96
C GLY A 133 11.48 2.76 -20.68
N ASN A 134 11.77 1.94 -21.71
CA ASN A 134 12.61 0.76 -21.57
C ASN A 134 14.09 1.13 -21.34
N LEU A 135 14.61 2.13 -22.04
CA LEU A 135 15.96 2.64 -21.83
C LEU A 135 16.14 3.22 -20.45
N LEU A 136 15.15 3.97 -19.92
CA LEU A 136 15.17 4.47 -18.55
C LEU A 136 15.21 3.33 -17.52
N LYS A 137 14.45 2.25 -17.74
CA LYS A 137 14.52 1.04 -16.88
C LYS A 137 15.90 0.38 -16.92
N GLU A 138 16.52 0.29 -18.11
CA GLU A 138 17.89 -0.20 -18.25
C GLU A 138 18.93 0.70 -17.59
N MET A 139 18.62 2.00 -17.40
CA MET A 139 19.41 2.98 -16.66
C MET A 139 19.00 3.05 -15.18
N GLU A 140 18.22 2.06 -14.68
CA GLU A 140 17.75 1.95 -13.31
C GLU A 140 16.79 3.05 -12.84
N TYR A 141 16.20 3.82 -13.77
CA TYR A 141 15.13 4.76 -13.44
C TYR A 141 13.79 4.05 -13.35
N SER A 142 13.03 4.36 -12.30
CA SER A 142 11.64 3.91 -12.13
C SER A 142 10.80 4.96 -11.42
N LEU A 143 9.48 4.90 -11.60
CA LEU A 143 8.57 5.77 -10.86
C LEU A 143 8.60 5.38 -9.38
N GLN A 144 8.96 6.33 -8.52
CA GLN A 144 9.02 6.15 -7.08
C GLN A 144 8.04 7.08 -6.38
N LEU A 145 7.40 6.59 -5.34
CA LEU A 145 6.64 7.41 -4.41
C LEU A 145 7.54 7.88 -3.27
N ASN A 146 7.30 9.09 -2.79
CA ASN A 146 8.00 9.60 -1.61
C ASN A 146 7.80 8.65 -0.43
N GLN A 147 8.89 8.25 0.20
CA GLN A 147 8.87 7.37 1.36
C GLN A 147 9.16 8.18 2.63
N LYS A 148 8.27 8.11 3.60
CA LYS A 148 8.46 8.69 4.94
C LYS A 148 9.48 7.84 5.73
N LYS A 149 10.77 7.98 5.46
CA LYS A 149 11.86 7.26 6.15
C LYS A 149 12.65 8.13 7.11
N LEU A 150 12.72 9.42 6.84
CA LEU A 150 13.50 10.34 7.65
C LEU A 150 12.74 10.70 8.93
N GLN A 151 13.38 10.53 10.06
CA GLN A 151 12.90 11.00 11.35
C GLN A 151 13.36 12.45 11.55
N ILE A 152 12.49 13.29 12.07
CA ILE A 152 12.86 14.67 12.45
C ILE A 152 13.64 14.57 13.76
N GLY A 153 14.91 14.95 13.72
CA GLY A 153 15.85 14.88 14.86
C GLY A 153 16.49 13.50 15.08
N PRO A 154 17.45 13.41 15.99
CA PRO A 154 18.11 12.15 16.32
C PRO A 154 17.14 11.17 16.98
N PRO A 155 17.26 9.85 16.72
CA PRO A 155 16.48 8.85 17.41
C PRO A 155 16.83 8.85 18.92
N HIS A 156 15.82 8.59 19.76
CA HIS A 156 16.07 8.42 21.19
C HIS A 156 17.00 7.22 21.43
N PRO A 157 18.01 7.33 22.31
CA PRO A 157 18.98 6.24 22.53
C PRO A 157 18.31 4.91 22.91
N ASP A 158 17.27 4.96 23.74
CA ASP A 158 16.56 3.76 24.21
C ASP A 158 15.41 3.33 23.32
N ARG A 159 15.34 3.85 22.09
CA ARG A 159 14.27 3.53 21.14
C ARG A 159 14.10 2.02 20.93
N ASP A 160 15.18 1.32 20.66
CA ASP A 160 15.15 -0.11 20.38
C ASP A 160 14.81 -0.92 21.64
N GLY A 161 15.32 -0.48 22.81
CA GLY A 161 14.96 -1.04 24.12
C GLY A 161 13.45 -0.94 24.39
N GLN A 162 12.84 0.22 24.10
CA GLN A 162 11.40 0.40 24.28
C GLN A 162 10.57 -0.49 23.34
N PHE A 163 10.99 -0.67 22.09
CA PHE A 163 10.33 -1.62 21.19
C PHE A 163 10.42 -3.06 21.68
N GLN A 164 11.57 -3.46 22.18
CA GLN A 164 11.76 -4.80 22.78
C GLN A 164 10.88 -4.98 24.00
N PHE A 165 10.85 -3.99 24.91
CA PHE A 165 9.99 -3.98 26.10
C PHE A 165 8.51 -4.18 25.72
N ILE A 166 8.00 -3.36 24.79
CA ILE A 166 6.60 -3.44 24.32
C ILE A 166 6.30 -4.81 23.70
N ASN A 167 7.19 -5.32 22.84
CA ASN A 167 6.98 -6.58 22.16
C ASN A 167 7.00 -7.78 23.12
N ASN A 168 7.94 -7.80 24.05
CA ASN A 168 8.06 -8.86 25.06
C ASN A 168 6.83 -8.86 25.99
N LYS A 169 6.45 -7.70 26.52
CA LYS A 169 5.29 -7.53 27.40
C LYS A 169 3.98 -7.88 26.69
N SER A 170 3.80 -7.43 25.43
CA SER A 170 2.64 -7.80 24.60
C SER A 170 2.55 -9.30 24.41
N SER A 171 3.65 -9.94 24.00
CA SER A 171 3.69 -11.39 23.74
C SER A 171 3.44 -12.20 24.99
N TYR A 172 3.99 -11.78 26.13
CA TYR A 172 3.75 -12.40 27.43
C TYR A 172 2.29 -12.34 27.84
N LEU A 173 1.70 -11.12 27.79
CA LEU A 173 0.31 -10.89 28.24
C LEU A 173 -0.71 -11.57 27.33
N ILE A 174 -0.50 -11.60 26.02
CA ILE A 174 -1.36 -12.35 25.07
C ILE A 174 -1.37 -13.84 25.43
N LYS A 175 -0.20 -14.43 25.73
CA LYS A 175 -0.12 -15.85 26.16
C LYS A 175 -0.85 -16.13 27.46
N GLN A 176 -1.01 -15.11 28.32
CA GLN A 176 -1.77 -15.19 29.57
C GLN A 176 -3.28 -14.94 29.39
N GLY A 177 -3.75 -14.74 28.15
CA GLY A 177 -5.13 -14.41 27.86
C GLY A 177 -5.54 -12.98 28.29
N THR A 178 -4.57 -12.09 28.53
CA THR A 178 -4.84 -10.70 28.88
C THR A 178 -5.08 -9.89 27.60
N PRO A 179 -6.10 -9.03 27.54
CA PRO A 179 -6.33 -8.15 26.39
C PRO A 179 -5.15 -7.18 26.18
N VAL A 180 -4.65 -7.15 24.95
CA VAL A 180 -3.56 -6.26 24.52
C VAL A 180 -4.02 -5.49 23.30
N ILE A 181 -4.21 -4.18 23.46
CA ILE A 181 -4.71 -3.31 22.41
C ILE A 181 -3.67 -2.31 21.92
N SER A 182 -3.75 -1.99 20.63
CA SER A 182 -3.02 -0.89 20.01
C SER A 182 -4.03 0.18 19.64
N VAL A 183 -3.80 1.42 20.07
CA VAL A 183 -4.74 2.52 19.88
C VAL A 183 -4.11 3.70 19.16
N ASP A 184 -4.90 4.39 18.35
CA ASP A 184 -4.51 5.63 17.68
C ASP A 184 -5.71 6.31 17.03
N THR A 185 -5.55 7.60 16.69
CA THR A 185 -6.51 8.34 15.87
C THR A 185 -6.07 8.30 14.41
N LYS A 186 -6.90 7.69 13.53
CA LYS A 186 -6.68 7.81 12.10
C LYS A 186 -6.83 9.27 11.65
N LYS A 187 -6.07 9.67 10.62
CA LYS A 187 -6.22 10.99 10.01
C LYS A 187 -7.69 11.37 9.86
N LYS A 188 -8.04 12.58 10.33
CA LYS A 188 -9.39 13.14 10.18
C LYS A 188 -9.74 13.28 8.70
N GLU A 189 -10.96 12.91 8.36
CA GLU A 189 -11.45 12.97 6.98
C GLU A 189 -12.60 13.97 6.85
N LEU A 190 -12.62 14.70 5.73
CA LEU A 190 -13.76 15.55 5.37
C LEU A 190 -14.94 14.67 4.99
N VAL A 191 -16.13 15.03 5.44
CA VAL A 191 -17.38 14.42 4.99
C VAL A 191 -17.98 15.26 3.88
N GLY A 192 -18.30 14.60 2.75
CA GLY A 192 -18.83 15.27 1.57
C GLY A 192 -18.39 14.60 0.27
N ASN A 193 -18.86 15.15 -0.84
CA ASN A 193 -18.53 14.64 -2.17
C ASN A 193 -17.13 15.11 -2.62
N PHE A 194 -16.11 14.84 -1.80
CA PHE A 194 -14.73 15.21 -2.06
C PHE A 194 -13.95 14.08 -2.74
N LYS A 195 -12.89 14.43 -3.46
CA LYS A 195 -12.01 13.46 -4.09
C LYS A 195 -11.26 12.65 -3.02
N ASN A 196 -11.50 11.34 -3.00
CA ASN A 196 -10.68 10.43 -2.19
C ASN A 196 -9.59 9.77 -3.06
N GLY A 197 -8.40 9.60 -2.49
CA GLY A 197 -7.26 9.03 -3.20
C GLY A 197 -7.50 7.60 -3.67
N GLY A 198 -7.11 7.31 -4.93
CA GLY A 198 -7.25 6.00 -5.53
C GLY A 198 -8.15 5.99 -6.76
N ALA A 199 -8.54 4.79 -7.19
CA ALA A 199 -9.41 4.58 -8.34
C ALA A 199 -10.36 3.41 -8.08
N GLU A 200 -11.56 3.50 -8.61
CA GLU A 200 -12.59 2.47 -8.59
C GLU A 200 -12.99 2.09 -10.03
N TYR A 201 -13.43 0.86 -10.24
CA TYR A 201 -13.92 0.46 -11.55
C TYR A 201 -15.26 1.11 -11.85
N CYS A 202 -15.30 1.88 -12.93
CA CYS A 202 -16.52 2.49 -13.47
C CYS A 202 -16.57 2.33 -15.00
N LYS A 203 -17.72 2.60 -15.61
CA LYS A 203 -17.83 2.56 -17.08
C LYS A 203 -16.87 3.57 -17.70
N LYS A 204 -16.21 3.17 -18.80
CA LYS A 204 -15.25 4.03 -19.52
C LYS A 204 -15.86 5.40 -19.83
N LYS A 205 -15.13 6.47 -19.51
CA LYS A 205 -15.55 7.87 -19.66
C LYS A 205 -16.74 8.31 -18.78
N LYS A 206 -17.09 7.53 -17.73
CA LYS A 206 -18.12 7.88 -16.74
C LYS A 206 -17.54 7.82 -15.33
N PRO A 207 -16.56 8.68 -14.98
CA PRO A 207 -16.03 8.74 -13.61
C PRO A 207 -17.12 9.33 -12.68
N MET A 208 -16.98 9.06 -11.39
CA MET A 208 -17.77 9.77 -10.39
C MET A 208 -17.32 11.23 -10.34
N TRP A 209 -18.29 12.15 -10.37
CA TRP A 209 -18.04 13.58 -10.26
C TRP A 209 -17.96 13.96 -8.79
N VAL A 210 -16.93 14.70 -8.41
CA VAL A 210 -16.68 15.22 -7.07
C VAL A 210 -16.45 16.71 -7.12
N PHE A 211 -16.46 17.37 -5.97
CA PHE A 211 -16.13 18.81 -5.89
C PHE A 211 -14.70 19.06 -6.40
N ASP A 212 -14.51 20.21 -7.02
CA ASP A 212 -13.22 20.67 -7.54
C ASP A 212 -12.26 21.13 -6.44
N HIS A 213 -12.79 21.50 -5.25
CA HIS A 213 -12.04 21.95 -4.09
C HIS A 213 -12.49 21.23 -2.82
N ASP A 214 -11.54 20.98 -1.92
CA ASP A 214 -11.77 20.30 -0.62
C ASP A 214 -12.08 21.32 0.49
N PHE A 215 -13.09 22.19 0.29
CA PHE A 215 -13.54 23.10 1.33
C PHE A 215 -14.43 22.41 2.36
N LEU A 216 -14.19 22.72 3.64
CA LEU A 216 -15.01 22.20 4.73
C LEU A 216 -16.47 22.64 4.57
N LEU A 217 -17.37 21.68 4.40
CA LEU A 217 -18.82 21.94 4.48
C LEU A 217 -19.22 21.96 5.96
N LYS A 218 -19.69 23.11 6.44
CA LYS A 218 -19.99 23.32 7.88
C LYS A 218 -21.04 22.32 8.39
N GLU A 219 -22.00 21.97 7.55
CA GLU A 219 -23.10 21.06 7.89
C GLU A 219 -22.63 19.59 8.02
N LEU A 220 -21.60 19.19 7.28
CA LEU A 220 -21.09 17.83 7.26
C LEU A 220 -19.82 17.63 8.11
N GLY A 221 -19.02 18.68 8.24
CA GLY A 221 -17.86 18.70 9.11
C GLY A 221 -16.73 17.74 8.72
N LYS A 222 -16.04 17.29 9.76
CA LYS A 222 -14.96 16.30 9.70
C LYS A 222 -15.24 15.18 10.68
N VAL A 223 -14.83 13.98 10.35
CA VAL A 223 -14.86 12.84 11.26
C VAL A 223 -13.46 12.50 11.76
N ALA A 224 -13.38 12.09 13.04
CA ALA A 224 -12.17 11.62 13.69
C ALA A 224 -12.35 10.12 14.03
N PRO A 225 -11.82 9.19 13.21
CA PRO A 225 -11.91 7.78 13.52
C PRO A 225 -10.86 7.41 14.58
N TYR A 226 -11.26 7.17 15.82
CA TYR A 226 -10.38 6.61 16.83
C TYR A 226 -10.47 5.09 16.82
N GLY A 227 -9.32 4.45 16.63
CA GLY A 227 -9.22 3.00 16.50
C GLY A 227 -8.72 2.33 17.77
N VAL A 228 -9.30 1.19 18.07
CA VAL A 228 -8.82 0.21 19.06
C VAL A 228 -8.63 -1.11 18.31
N TYR A 229 -7.40 -1.58 18.23
CA TYR A 229 -7.06 -2.83 17.58
C TYR A 229 -6.59 -3.85 18.62
N ASP A 230 -7.35 -4.91 18.80
CA ASP A 230 -6.97 -6.04 19.65
C ASP A 230 -5.93 -6.90 18.92
N ILE A 231 -4.72 -6.90 19.48
CA ILE A 231 -3.57 -7.59 18.89
C ILE A 231 -3.72 -9.11 19.03
N GLY A 232 -4.35 -9.59 20.08
CA GLY A 232 -4.53 -11.01 20.38
C GLY A 232 -5.58 -11.66 19.48
N SER A 233 -6.75 -11.05 19.36
CA SER A 233 -7.89 -11.57 18.59
C SER A 233 -7.86 -11.18 17.11
N ASN A 234 -7.04 -10.18 16.71
CA ASN A 234 -7.05 -9.57 15.38
C ASN A 234 -8.41 -8.94 15.04
N GLU A 235 -9.03 -8.29 16.01
CA GLU A 235 -10.28 -7.57 15.85
C GLU A 235 -10.09 -6.07 16.01
N GLY A 236 -10.90 -5.28 15.32
CA GLY A 236 -10.88 -3.83 15.34
C GLY A 236 -12.17 -3.23 15.83
N PHE A 237 -12.06 -2.12 16.53
CA PHE A 237 -13.16 -1.26 16.89
C PHE A 237 -12.80 0.18 16.51
N VAL A 238 -13.75 0.91 15.92
CA VAL A 238 -13.57 2.31 15.58
C VAL A 238 -14.72 3.12 16.17
N ASN A 239 -14.38 4.08 17.02
CA ASN A 239 -15.28 5.12 17.47
C ASN A 239 -15.16 6.33 16.54
N LEU A 240 -16.23 6.64 15.80
CA LEU A 240 -16.24 7.71 14.81
C LEU A 240 -16.74 9.01 15.43
N GLY A 241 -15.81 9.83 15.94
CA GLY A 241 -16.13 11.11 16.57
C GLY A 241 -16.46 12.20 15.55
N LEU A 242 -17.45 13.01 15.88
CA LEU A 242 -17.89 14.17 15.08
C LEU A 242 -17.37 15.50 15.64
N SER A 243 -16.74 15.48 16.80
CA SER A 243 -16.23 16.69 17.48
C SER A 243 -14.70 16.70 17.57
N HIS A 244 -14.15 17.02 18.73
CA HIS A 244 -12.71 17.16 18.91
C HIS A 244 -12.06 15.86 19.35
N ASP A 245 -10.88 15.61 18.81
CA ASP A 245 -10.00 14.51 19.19
C ASP A 245 -9.23 14.90 20.45
N THR A 246 -9.80 14.58 21.61
CA THR A 246 -9.27 14.86 22.93
C THR A 246 -8.89 13.58 23.66
N ALA A 247 -8.16 13.68 24.77
CA ALA A 247 -7.87 12.51 25.61
C ALA A 247 -9.13 11.85 26.19
N GLU A 248 -10.15 12.66 26.47
CA GLU A 248 -11.46 12.18 26.91
C GLU A 248 -12.12 11.33 25.82
N PHE A 249 -12.16 11.81 24.56
CA PHE A 249 -12.65 11.04 23.41
C PHE A 249 -11.86 9.74 23.21
N ALA A 250 -10.53 9.80 23.38
CA ALA A 250 -9.68 8.63 23.23
C ALA A 250 -10.01 7.53 24.26
N VAL A 251 -10.17 7.90 25.54
CA VAL A 251 -10.49 6.94 26.60
C VAL A 251 -11.95 6.46 26.52
N GLU A 252 -12.87 7.33 26.16
CA GLU A 252 -14.26 6.94 25.87
C GLU A 252 -14.32 5.90 24.75
N SER A 253 -13.49 6.07 23.72
CA SER A 253 -13.40 5.09 22.63
C SER A 253 -12.90 3.70 23.10
N ILE A 254 -11.96 3.69 24.05
CA ILE A 254 -11.48 2.44 24.67
C ILE A 254 -12.57 1.85 25.58
N LEU A 255 -13.32 2.68 26.31
CA LEU A 255 -14.43 2.22 27.14
C LEU A 255 -15.53 1.58 26.30
N ARG A 256 -15.92 2.20 25.21
CA ARG A 256 -16.90 1.64 24.27
C ARG A 256 -16.43 0.32 23.64
N TRP A 257 -15.16 0.24 23.25
CA TRP A 257 -14.57 -1.03 22.82
C TRP A 257 -14.70 -2.10 23.91
N TRP A 258 -14.34 -1.77 25.13
CA TRP A 258 -14.43 -2.71 26.26
C TRP A 258 -15.86 -3.19 26.47
N GLN A 259 -16.81 -2.29 26.49
CA GLN A 259 -18.23 -2.61 26.69
C GLN A 259 -18.83 -3.42 25.53
N THR A 260 -18.40 -3.17 24.30
CA THR A 260 -18.98 -3.78 23.10
C THR A 260 -18.35 -5.14 22.79
N LEU A 261 -17.03 -5.22 22.85
CA LEU A 261 -16.25 -6.39 22.43
C LEU A 261 -15.41 -6.97 23.56
N GLY A 262 -14.63 -6.13 24.25
CA GLY A 262 -13.56 -6.56 25.13
C GLY A 262 -14.03 -7.44 26.28
N ARG A 263 -15.04 -7.01 27.05
CA ARG A 263 -15.53 -7.75 28.22
C ARG A 263 -16.11 -9.13 27.87
N ASN A 264 -16.66 -9.27 26.65
CA ASN A 264 -17.18 -10.55 26.19
C ASN A 264 -16.07 -11.49 25.71
N ALA A 265 -15.04 -10.93 25.06
CA ALA A 265 -13.88 -11.68 24.62
C ALA A 265 -12.96 -12.11 25.79
N TYR A 266 -12.92 -11.29 26.86
CA TYR A 266 -12.03 -11.46 28.01
C TYR A 266 -12.79 -11.40 29.34
N PRO A 267 -13.74 -12.31 29.62
CA PRO A 267 -14.62 -12.21 30.80
C PRO A 267 -13.91 -12.33 32.15
N ALA A 268 -12.72 -12.96 32.17
CA ALA A 268 -11.91 -13.13 33.37
C ALA A 268 -10.74 -12.11 33.47
N ALA A 269 -10.70 -11.12 32.59
CA ALA A 269 -9.60 -10.15 32.60
C ALA A 269 -9.65 -9.26 33.84
N SER A 270 -8.53 -9.17 34.53
CA SER A 270 -8.29 -8.18 35.61
C SER A 270 -7.35 -7.07 35.15
N LYS A 271 -6.79 -7.18 33.95
CA LYS A 271 -5.80 -6.24 33.40
C LYS A 271 -6.10 -5.96 31.96
N LEU A 272 -5.74 -4.73 31.52
CA LEU A 272 -5.72 -4.31 30.12
C LEU A 272 -4.34 -3.73 29.80
N TYR A 273 -3.74 -4.13 28.68
CA TYR A 273 -2.50 -3.52 28.20
C TYR A 273 -2.74 -2.70 26.95
N ILE A 274 -2.41 -1.41 27.04
CA ILE A 274 -2.57 -0.41 25.98
C ILE A 274 -1.21 -0.05 25.39
N VAL A 275 -1.06 -0.16 24.09
CA VAL A 275 0.08 0.35 23.34
C VAL A 275 -0.40 1.53 22.50
N SER A 276 0.20 2.71 22.70
CA SER A 276 -0.13 3.94 21.98
C SER A 276 1.14 4.68 21.53
N ASP A 277 0.99 5.67 20.67
CA ASP A 277 2.12 6.56 20.36
C ASP A 277 2.35 7.60 21.50
N CYS A 278 3.42 8.39 21.40
CA CYS A 278 3.77 9.42 22.39
C CYS A 278 3.05 10.75 22.18
N GLY A 279 2.29 10.91 21.12
CA GLY A 279 1.71 12.19 20.70
C GLY A 279 0.19 12.22 20.73
N GLY A 280 -0.39 13.39 20.46
CA GLY A 280 -1.83 13.54 20.31
C GLY A 280 -2.64 13.38 21.59
N SER A 281 -3.87 12.89 21.45
CA SER A 281 -4.85 12.72 22.53
C SER A 281 -4.40 11.69 23.57
N ASN A 282 -3.68 10.67 23.16
CA ASN A 282 -3.15 9.56 23.98
C ASN A 282 -1.65 9.72 24.31
N GLY A 283 -1.11 10.93 24.21
CA GLY A 283 0.32 11.19 24.44
C GLY A 283 0.77 10.96 25.88
N SER A 284 2.02 10.50 26.06
CA SER A 284 2.61 10.17 27.37
C SER A 284 2.67 11.36 28.36
N ARG A 285 2.74 12.58 27.86
CA ARG A 285 2.75 13.82 28.66
C ARG A 285 1.36 14.36 28.95
N ASN A 286 0.31 13.81 28.35
CA ASN A 286 -1.05 14.32 28.49
C ASN A 286 -1.63 13.93 29.85
N ARG A 287 -1.86 14.93 30.70
CA ARG A 287 -2.43 14.75 32.06
C ARG A 287 -3.87 14.27 32.00
N LEU A 288 -4.67 14.81 31.07
CA LEU A 288 -6.06 14.42 30.87
C LEU A 288 -6.21 12.95 30.48
N TRP A 289 -5.31 12.45 29.65
CA TRP A 289 -5.23 11.03 29.30
C TRP A 289 -5.10 10.15 30.56
N LYS A 290 -4.18 10.50 31.47
CA LYS A 290 -3.97 9.72 32.71
C LYS A 290 -5.16 9.81 33.65
N LYS A 291 -5.78 10.99 33.75
CA LYS A 291 -6.99 11.20 34.56
C LYS A 291 -8.14 10.34 34.00
N GLN A 292 -8.39 10.39 32.73
CA GLN A 292 -9.45 9.61 32.07
C GLN A 292 -9.21 8.10 32.19
N LEU A 293 -7.95 7.63 32.08
CA LEU A 293 -7.63 6.24 32.35
C LEU A 293 -7.87 5.81 33.79
N GLN A 294 -7.72 6.71 34.78
CA GLN A 294 -8.12 6.42 36.16
C GLN A 294 -9.63 6.21 36.26
N GLU A 295 -10.42 7.04 35.58
CA GLU A 295 -11.88 6.90 35.56
C GLU A 295 -12.26 5.58 34.85
N PHE A 296 -11.64 5.27 33.74
CA PHE A 296 -11.81 3.98 33.06
C PHE A 296 -11.48 2.78 33.97
N ALA A 297 -10.35 2.82 34.69
CA ALA A 297 -9.96 1.77 35.64
C ALA A 297 -10.99 1.60 36.73
N ASN A 298 -11.50 2.70 37.30
CA ASN A 298 -12.52 2.68 38.36
C ASN A 298 -13.85 2.08 37.84
N ILE A 299 -14.27 2.43 36.61
CA ILE A 299 -15.52 1.92 36.01
C ILE A 299 -15.44 0.46 35.69
N THR A 300 -14.30 0.00 35.16
CA THR A 300 -14.13 -1.37 34.63
C THR A 300 -13.59 -2.34 35.68
N GLY A 301 -12.96 -1.86 36.74
CA GLY A 301 -12.18 -2.69 37.67
C GLY A 301 -10.87 -3.19 37.17
N LEU A 302 -10.47 -2.81 35.94
CA LEU A 302 -9.23 -3.30 35.31
C LEU A 302 -8.00 -2.49 35.77
N GLU A 303 -6.90 -3.18 36.06
CA GLU A 303 -5.58 -2.57 36.12
C GLU A 303 -5.11 -2.25 34.69
N VAL A 304 -4.93 -0.96 34.38
CA VAL A 304 -4.57 -0.50 33.03
C VAL A 304 -3.07 -0.32 32.95
N HIS A 305 -2.41 -1.14 32.16
CA HIS A 305 -1.00 -1.00 31.82
C HIS A 305 -0.88 -0.21 30.52
N VAL A 306 0.02 0.76 30.46
CA VAL A 306 0.25 1.58 29.27
C VAL A 306 1.72 1.53 28.89
N SER A 307 1.99 1.39 27.60
CA SER A 307 3.30 1.64 27.04
C SER A 307 3.20 2.51 25.80
N HIS A 308 3.96 3.60 25.80
CA HIS A 308 4.03 4.51 24.67
C HIS A 308 5.20 4.12 23.76
N LEU A 309 4.94 4.16 22.45
CA LEU A 309 6.00 4.03 21.45
C LEU A 309 6.96 5.21 21.55
N PRO A 310 8.26 5.03 21.23
CA PRO A 310 9.22 6.12 21.24
C PRO A 310 8.78 7.31 20.37
N PRO A 311 9.13 8.55 20.74
CA PRO A 311 8.80 9.73 19.94
C PRO A 311 9.21 9.60 18.47
N GLY A 312 8.37 10.07 17.54
CA GLY A 312 8.62 10.02 16.09
C GLY A 312 8.48 8.63 15.46
N THR A 313 7.94 7.66 16.18
CA THR A 313 7.80 6.27 15.72
C THR A 313 6.34 5.80 15.51
N SER A 314 5.38 6.73 15.47
CA SER A 314 3.95 6.43 15.28
C SER A 314 3.68 5.50 14.09
N LYS A 315 4.44 5.62 12.99
CA LYS A 315 4.33 4.71 11.84
C LYS A 315 4.58 3.24 12.17
N TRP A 316 5.15 2.92 13.35
CA TRP A 316 5.37 1.54 13.79
C TRP A 316 4.27 1.03 14.72
N ASN A 317 3.27 1.87 15.03
CA ASN A 317 2.11 1.45 15.79
C ASN A 317 1.38 0.32 15.04
N LYS A 318 1.07 -0.78 15.72
CA LYS A 318 0.51 -1.99 15.08
C LYS A 318 -0.83 -1.71 14.41
N ILE A 319 -1.64 -0.84 15.00
CA ILE A 319 -2.94 -0.45 14.45
C ILE A 319 -2.83 0.15 13.03
N GLU A 320 -1.77 0.91 12.74
CA GLU A 320 -1.54 1.49 11.42
C GLU A 320 -1.40 0.43 10.32
N HIS A 321 -0.66 -0.63 10.61
CA HIS A 321 -0.35 -1.69 9.66
C HIS A 321 -1.36 -2.84 9.66
N ARG A 322 -2.11 -3.01 10.73
CA ARG A 322 -3.03 -4.13 10.91
C ARG A 322 -4.50 -3.77 10.70
N MET A 323 -4.86 -2.49 10.85
CA MET A 323 -6.23 -2.02 10.72
C MET A 323 -6.38 -0.81 9.81
N PHE A 324 -5.74 0.32 10.10
CA PHE A 324 -5.94 1.58 9.36
C PHE A 324 -5.54 1.51 7.89
N CYS A 325 -4.48 0.74 7.56
CA CYS A 325 -4.10 0.53 6.17
C CYS A 325 -5.20 -0.19 5.36
N TYR A 326 -5.96 -1.09 5.98
CA TYR A 326 -7.06 -1.81 5.33
C TYR A 326 -8.30 -0.95 5.19
N ILE A 327 -8.63 -0.15 6.21
CA ILE A 327 -9.68 0.87 6.11
C ILE A 327 -9.38 1.81 4.94
N SER A 328 -8.15 2.33 4.85
CA SER A 328 -7.71 3.21 3.77
C SER A 328 -7.78 2.54 2.39
N LYS A 329 -7.54 1.24 2.30
CA LYS A 329 -7.71 0.47 1.06
C LYS A 329 -9.18 0.29 0.69
N ASN A 330 -10.04 0.05 1.69
CA ASN A 330 -11.46 -0.23 1.46
C ASN A 330 -12.23 0.98 0.95
N TRP A 331 -11.93 2.17 1.44
CA TRP A 331 -12.60 3.39 0.96
C TRP A 331 -11.87 4.14 -0.16
N ARG A 332 -10.80 3.54 -0.68
CA ARG A 332 -9.98 4.14 -1.72
C ARG A 332 -10.77 4.39 -2.99
N GLY A 333 -10.75 5.63 -3.49
CA GLY A 333 -11.46 6.04 -4.69
C GLY A 333 -12.94 6.37 -4.48
N ARG A 334 -13.49 6.20 -3.28
CA ARG A 334 -14.88 6.52 -2.94
C ARG A 334 -14.97 7.84 -2.18
N PRO A 335 -15.80 8.81 -2.60
CA PRO A 335 -16.12 9.98 -1.80
C PRO A 335 -16.83 9.58 -0.50
N LEU A 336 -16.45 10.20 0.61
CA LEU A 336 -17.04 9.98 1.93
C LEU A 336 -18.25 10.92 2.12
N VAL A 337 -19.31 10.68 1.38
CA VAL A 337 -20.43 11.63 1.20
C VAL A 337 -21.28 11.84 2.45
N SER A 338 -21.28 10.91 3.39
CA SER A 338 -21.98 11.05 4.68
C SER A 338 -21.28 10.24 5.78
N VAL A 339 -21.65 10.52 7.04
CA VAL A 339 -21.13 9.80 8.22
C VAL A 339 -21.49 8.31 8.13
N GLU A 340 -22.70 7.97 7.68
CA GLU A 340 -23.17 6.60 7.52
C GLU A 340 -22.33 5.83 6.49
N VAL A 341 -21.95 6.49 5.40
CA VAL A 341 -21.05 5.90 4.38
C VAL A 341 -19.70 5.60 5.00
N VAL A 342 -19.15 6.49 5.82
CA VAL A 342 -17.87 6.26 6.54
C VAL A 342 -17.99 5.07 7.48
N VAL A 343 -19.04 5.02 8.31
CA VAL A 343 -19.30 3.90 9.24
C VAL A 343 -19.38 2.57 8.48
N ASN A 344 -20.15 2.54 7.40
CA ASN A 344 -20.33 1.33 6.59
C ASN A 344 -19.04 0.87 5.90
N LEU A 345 -18.24 1.80 5.38
CA LEU A 345 -16.94 1.48 4.76
C LEU A 345 -15.93 0.97 5.79
N ILE A 346 -15.92 1.52 7.00
CA ILE A 346 -15.05 1.03 8.08
C ILE A 346 -15.52 -0.37 8.52
N SER A 347 -16.80 -0.55 8.83
CA SER A 347 -17.36 -1.84 9.29
C SER A 347 -17.27 -2.93 8.22
N GLY A 348 -17.38 -2.57 6.94
CA GLY A 348 -17.21 -3.50 5.82
C GLY A 348 -15.75 -3.88 5.53
N THR A 349 -14.79 -3.33 6.28
CA THR A 349 -13.37 -3.66 6.09
C THR A 349 -13.05 -5.02 6.69
N SER A 350 -12.54 -5.92 5.86
CA SER A 350 -12.10 -7.25 6.28
C SER A 350 -10.84 -7.68 5.53
N THR A 351 -10.18 -8.72 6.01
CA THR A 351 -8.98 -9.28 5.39
C THR A 351 -9.04 -10.80 5.31
N LYS A 352 -8.24 -11.39 4.45
CA LYS A 352 -8.08 -12.85 4.38
C LYS A 352 -7.52 -13.46 5.68
N SER A 353 -6.82 -12.65 6.49
CA SER A 353 -6.28 -13.05 7.79
C SER A 353 -7.30 -12.95 8.93
N GLY A 354 -8.57 -12.66 8.63
CA GLY A 354 -9.68 -12.69 9.58
C GLY A 354 -9.98 -11.39 10.31
N LEU A 355 -9.32 -10.25 9.96
CA LEU A 355 -9.67 -8.95 10.55
C LEU A 355 -11.15 -8.65 10.31
N LYS A 356 -11.85 -8.27 11.39
CA LYS A 356 -13.20 -7.71 11.38
C LYS A 356 -13.16 -6.41 12.16
N ILE A 357 -13.97 -5.43 11.76
CA ILE A 357 -14.03 -4.12 12.40
C ILE A 357 -15.47 -3.79 12.73
N VAL A 358 -15.71 -3.40 13.98
CA VAL A 358 -16.96 -2.77 14.41
C VAL A 358 -16.74 -1.27 14.42
N CYS A 359 -17.61 -0.51 13.77
CA CYS A 359 -17.56 0.95 13.79
C CYS A 359 -18.87 1.50 14.33
N VAL A 360 -18.75 2.40 15.30
CA VAL A 360 -19.88 3.11 15.91
C VAL A 360 -19.69 4.62 15.77
N LYS A 361 -20.80 5.33 15.60
CA LYS A 361 -20.83 6.79 15.60
C LYS A 361 -20.81 7.29 17.03
N ASP A 362 -20.07 8.37 17.27
CA ASP A 362 -20.05 9.08 18.55
C ASP A 362 -20.57 10.50 18.38
N ASP A 363 -21.74 10.75 18.93
CA ASP A 363 -22.42 12.04 18.90
C ASP A 363 -22.05 12.95 20.10
N ASN A 364 -21.20 12.49 21.02
CA ASN A 364 -20.75 13.28 22.14
C ASN A 364 -19.88 14.46 21.69
N VAL A 365 -20.00 15.56 22.43
CA VAL A 365 -19.18 16.75 22.22
C VAL A 365 -18.06 16.79 23.24
N TYR A 366 -16.83 16.78 22.77
CA TYR A 366 -15.63 16.83 23.60
C TYR A 366 -15.00 18.22 23.53
N VAL A 367 -14.69 18.80 24.71
CA VAL A 367 -14.22 20.17 24.81
C VAL A 367 -12.68 20.21 24.77
N LEU A 368 -12.14 21.12 23.97
CA LEU A 368 -10.68 21.36 23.91
C LEU A 368 -10.20 22.14 25.14
N GLY A 369 -8.92 21.95 25.50
CA GLY A 369 -8.24 22.79 26.50
C GLY A 369 -8.57 22.48 27.95
N GLN A 370 -9.19 21.33 28.24
CA GLN A 370 -9.40 20.90 29.64
C GLN A 370 -8.03 20.77 30.34
N LYS A 371 -7.90 21.46 31.47
CA LYS A 371 -6.68 21.42 32.29
C LYS A 371 -6.90 20.47 33.46
N VAL A 372 -5.86 19.76 33.82
CA VAL A 372 -5.81 18.87 35.00
C VAL A 372 -4.82 19.47 35.97
N THR A 373 -5.29 19.72 37.21
CA THR A 373 -4.50 20.34 38.27
C THR A 373 -3.46 19.36 38.84
N ASP A 374 -2.53 19.86 39.64
CA ASP A 374 -1.54 19.02 40.31
C ASP A 374 -2.19 18.11 41.35
N GLU A 375 -3.22 18.60 42.07
CA GLU A 375 -4.00 17.83 43.03
C GLU A 375 -4.71 16.65 42.34
N GLU A 376 -5.33 16.88 41.19
CA GLU A 376 -5.96 15.83 40.39
C GLU A 376 -4.93 14.80 39.91
N MET A 377 -3.72 15.24 39.57
CA MET A 377 -2.64 14.31 39.16
C MET A 377 -2.14 13.47 40.32
N VAL A 378 -1.98 14.05 41.52
CA VAL A 378 -1.59 13.32 42.76
C VAL A 378 -2.66 12.28 43.10
N ALA A 379 -3.92 12.57 42.85
CA ALA A 379 -5.02 11.64 43.09
C ALA A 379 -5.04 10.41 42.15
N ILE A 380 -4.25 10.37 41.10
CA ILE A 380 -4.21 9.20 40.20
C ILE A 380 -3.40 8.07 40.84
N ASN A 381 -3.98 6.86 40.91
CA ASN A 381 -3.29 5.65 41.40
C ASN A 381 -2.37 5.09 40.32
N ILE A 382 -1.30 5.84 40.04
CA ILE A 382 -0.32 5.51 38.97
C ILE A 382 0.97 4.97 39.58
N SER A 383 1.44 3.85 39.04
CA SER A 383 2.76 3.29 39.30
C SER A 383 3.59 3.28 38.03
N ARG A 384 4.78 3.85 38.08
CA ARG A 384 5.69 3.94 36.94
C ARG A 384 6.60 2.72 36.89
N ASP A 385 6.89 2.23 35.68
CA ASP A 385 7.86 1.15 35.46
C ASP A 385 9.29 1.68 35.70
N GLU A 386 10.23 0.82 36.10
CA GLU A 386 11.64 1.18 36.24
C GLU A 386 12.26 1.56 34.89
N PHE A 387 11.87 0.88 33.83
CA PHE A 387 12.30 1.19 32.49
C PHE A 387 11.38 2.24 31.87
N HIS A 388 11.88 3.48 31.71
CA HIS A 388 11.15 4.61 31.14
C HIS A 388 9.74 4.81 31.71
N GLY A 389 9.66 5.08 33.00
CA GLY A 389 8.40 5.27 33.73
C GLY A 389 7.50 6.40 33.21
N ASP A 390 8.00 7.29 32.35
CA ASP A 390 7.21 8.27 31.62
C ASP A 390 6.50 7.67 30.40
N TRP A 391 7.02 6.58 29.86
CA TRP A 391 6.42 5.85 28.74
C TRP A 391 5.71 4.60 29.20
N ASN A 392 6.16 3.97 30.30
CA ASN A 392 5.67 2.72 30.81
C ASN A 392 5.11 2.91 32.23
N TYR A 393 3.84 2.70 32.39
CA TYR A 393 3.19 2.85 33.70
C TYR A 393 1.93 1.98 33.78
N LYS A 394 1.40 1.83 34.98
CA LYS A 394 0.11 1.24 35.24
C LYS A 394 -0.77 2.17 36.08
N ILE A 395 -2.06 2.10 35.88
CA ILE A 395 -3.09 2.78 36.68
C ILE A 395 -4.00 1.71 37.21
N SER A 396 -4.08 1.64 38.54
CA SER A 396 -4.94 0.68 39.23
C SER A 396 -6.25 1.34 39.63
N PRO A 397 -7.38 0.62 39.65
CA PRO A 397 -8.62 1.13 40.15
C PRO A 397 -8.46 1.59 41.62
N LYS A 398 -9.18 2.59 41.99
CA LYS A 398 -9.28 3.00 43.39
C LYS A 398 -10.30 2.12 44.08
N GLU A 399 -10.00 1.73 45.31
CA GLU A 399 -11.01 1.11 46.14
C GLU A 399 -12.19 2.07 46.31
N LEU A 400 -13.39 1.61 46.00
CA LEU A 400 -14.59 2.36 46.33
C LEU A 400 -14.61 2.54 47.87
N GLN A 401 -14.31 3.74 48.34
CA GLN A 401 -14.65 4.06 49.70
C GLN A 401 -16.17 3.94 49.84
N VAL A 402 -16.61 2.82 50.36
CA VAL A 402 -17.99 2.68 50.81
C VAL A 402 -18.11 3.70 51.98
N ILE A 403 -18.67 4.87 51.69
CA ILE A 403 -19.11 5.79 52.73
C ILE A 403 -20.28 5.05 53.40
N ILE A 404 -20.00 4.44 54.55
CA ILE A 404 -20.99 3.84 55.45
C ILE A 404 -21.75 4.94 56.13
#